data_713f77772a3b7dc082c40ed554dc8142
#
_entry.id   713f77772a3b7dc082c40ed554dc8142
#
_cell.length_a   1.000
_cell.length_b   1.000
_cell.length_c   1.000
_cell.angle_alpha   90.00
_cell.angle_beta   90.00
_cell.angle_gamma   90.00
#
_symmetry.space_group_name_H-M   'P 1'
#
loop_
_entity.id
_entity.type
_entity.pdbx_description
1 polymer ?
#
loop_
_entity_poly.entity_id
_entity_poly.type
_entity_poly.pdbx_seq_one_letter_code
_entity_poly.pdbx_strand_id
1 'polypeptide(L)'
;MAALEPEQLDTYFALMESVSLLHHAVEQQVRAAGELSYVQFQLLARLADAPDRQLTMTALADGVVYSRSGLTHQAGLLEKAGLITRATSPDDQRATLVTITRAGLDRVAAILPGHVDVVRDLLFDPLSKKDLDVLGGIMGRVRDHMRAQPPRSVSTRKRRA
;
A
#
# COMPACT_ATOMS: atom_id res chain seq x y z
N MET A 1 -7.42 27.23 -18.38
CA MET A 1 -6.78 26.12 -17.66
C MET A 1 -5.42 25.92 -18.30
N ALA A 2 -4.34 25.99 -17.53
CA ALA A 2 -3.02 25.68 -18.05
C ALA A 2 -2.97 24.16 -18.36
N ALA A 3 -2.58 23.80 -19.59
CA ALA A 3 -2.29 22.43 -19.95
C ALA A 3 -0.90 22.04 -19.43
N LEU A 4 -0.64 20.73 -19.28
CA LEU A 4 0.70 20.25 -19.01
C LEU A 4 1.59 20.48 -20.24
N GLU A 5 2.85 20.80 -20.02
CA GLU A 5 3.86 20.82 -21.07
C GLU A 5 4.07 19.41 -21.64
N PRO A 6 4.46 19.25 -22.93
CA PRO A 6 4.62 17.94 -23.56
C PRO A 6 5.49 16.98 -22.75
N GLU A 7 6.64 17.43 -22.22
CA GLU A 7 7.57 16.64 -21.42
C GLU A 7 6.97 16.18 -20.08
N GLN A 8 6.11 17.01 -19.47
CA GLN A 8 5.37 16.67 -18.27
C GLN A 8 4.32 15.59 -18.57
N LEU A 9 3.68 15.68 -19.74
CA LEU A 9 2.68 14.72 -20.18
C LEU A 9 3.31 13.34 -20.44
N ASP A 10 4.42 13.31 -21.16
CA ASP A 10 5.16 12.09 -21.44
C ASP A 10 5.66 11.41 -20.16
N THR A 11 6.22 12.19 -19.24
CA THR A 11 6.65 11.70 -17.93
C THR A 11 5.49 11.13 -17.11
N TYR A 12 4.34 11.83 -17.13
CA TYR A 12 3.14 11.37 -16.44
C TYR A 12 2.63 10.05 -17.00
N PHE A 13 2.53 9.91 -18.32
CA PHE A 13 2.06 8.67 -18.95
C PHE A 13 3.04 7.51 -18.71
N ALA A 14 4.36 7.73 -18.85
CA ALA A 14 5.36 6.72 -18.56
C ALA A 14 5.28 6.22 -17.12
N LEU A 15 5.09 7.14 -16.15
CA LEU A 15 4.90 6.78 -14.74
C LEU A 15 3.63 5.94 -14.55
N MET A 16 2.50 6.38 -15.10
CA MET A 16 1.21 5.70 -14.92
C MET A 16 1.19 4.31 -15.57
N GLU A 17 1.80 4.18 -16.74
CA GLU A 17 1.94 2.89 -17.42
C GLU A 17 2.85 1.95 -16.63
N SER A 18 4.03 2.42 -16.18
CA SER A 18 4.96 1.62 -15.38
C SER A 18 4.32 1.13 -14.08
N VAL A 19 3.59 1.99 -13.37
CA VAL A 19 2.86 1.62 -12.16
C VAL A 19 1.79 0.57 -12.46
N SER A 20 1.07 0.71 -13.57
CA SER A 20 0.00 -0.22 -13.95
C SER A 20 0.55 -1.60 -14.32
N LEU A 21 1.65 -1.66 -15.08
CA LEU A 21 2.32 -2.90 -15.45
C LEU A 21 2.88 -3.63 -14.23
N LEU A 22 3.58 -2.90 -13.35
CA LEU A 22 4.11 -3.47 -12.11
C LEU A 22 2.98 -3.98 -11.20
N HIS A 23 1.92 -3.17 -11.02
CA HIS A 23 0.77 -3.56 -10.20
C HIS A 23 0.11 -4.84 -10.73
N HIS A 24 -0.07 -4.96 -12.06
CA HIS A 24 -0.63 -6.15 -12.67
C HIS A 24 0.22 -7.40 -12.38
N ALA A 25 1.54 -7.31 -12.55
CA ALA A 25 2.46 -8.43 -12.32
C ALA A 25 2.48 -8.87 -10.84
N VAL A 26 2.55 -7.92 -9.90
CA VAL A 26 2.54 -8.24 -8.46
C VAL A 26 1.19 -8.78 -8.00
N GLU A 27 0.07 -8.29 -8.54
CA GLU A 27 -1.26 -8.84 -8.24
C GLU A 27 -1.37 -10.31 -8.69
N GLN A 28 -0.89 -10.63 -9.88
CA GLN A 28 -0.87 -12.01 -10.39
C GLN A 28 -0.01 -12.92 -9.53
N GLN A 29 1.21 -12.48 -9.17
CA GLN A 29 2.13 -13.25 -8.34
C GLN A 29 1.55 -13.50 -6.94
N VAL A 30 1.05 -12.46 -6.27
CA VAL A 30 0.47 -12.56 -4.92
C VAL A 30 -0.74 -13.50 -4.92
N ARG A 31 -1.59 -13.40 -5.94
CA ARG A 31 -2.77 -14.26 -6.07
C ARG A 31 -2.40 -15.72 -6.28
N ALA A 32 -1.40 -15.99 -7.13
CA ALA A 32 -0.93 -17.34 -7.41
C ALA A 32 -0.23 -17.99 -6.19
N ALA A 33 0.54 -17.20 -5.42
CA ALA A 33 1.33 -17.70 -4.29
C ALA A 33 0.54 -17.82 -2.98
N GLY A 34 -0.54 -17.02 -2.80
CA GLY A 34 -1.19 -16.91 -1.49
C GLY A 34 -2.71 -16.78 -1.51
N GLU A 35 -3.36 -16.80 -2.68
CA GLU A 35 -4.81 -16.60 -2.84
C GLU A 35 -5.33 -15.28 -2.23
N LEU A 36 -4.45 -14.27 -2.16
CA LEU A 36 -4.74 -12.94 -1.65
C LEU A 36 -4.78 -11.92 -2.79
N SER A 37 -5.55 -10.85 -2.62
CA SER A 37 -5.36 -9.65 -3.43
C SER A 37 -4.07 -8.92 -3.01
N TYR A 38 -3.51 -8.11 -3.90
CA TYR A 38 -2.32 -7.32 -3.58
C TYR A 38 -2.55 -6.38 -2.39
N VAL A 39 -3.74 -5.79 -2.27
CA VAL A 39 -4.11 -4.97 -1.11
C VAL A 39 -4.08 -5.77 0.20
N GLN A 40 -4.60 -6.99 0.20
CA GLN A 40 -4.56 -7.87 1.37
C GLN A 40 -3.12 -8.24 1.75
N PHE A 41 -2.28 -8.55 0.77
CA PHE A 41 -0.85 -8.79 1.00
C PHE A 41 -0.15 -7.55 1.58
N GLN A 42 -0.40 -6.35 1.03
CA GLN A 42 0.15 -5.10 1.55
C GLN A 42 -0.24 -4.85 3.01
N LEU A 43 -1.48 -5.14 3.40
CA LEU A 43 -1.93 -5.03 4.79
C LEU A 43 -1.16 -5.97 5.72
N LEU A 44 -1.04 -7.23 5.33
CA LEU A 44 -0.30 -8.23 6.10
C LEU A 44 1.19 -7.90 6.19
N ALA A 45 1.82 -7.50 5.08
CA ALA A 45 3.23 -7.13 5.05
C ALA A 45 3.53 -5.93 5.97
N ARG A 46 2.66 -4.92 6.00
CA ARG A 46 2.79 -3.78 6.91
C ARG A 46 2.63 -4.16 8.37
N LEU A 47 1.71 -5.05 8.69
CA LEU A 47 1.55 -5.57 10.05
C LEU A 47 2.76 -6.41 10.47
N ALA A 48 3.31 -7.22 9.54
CA ALA A 48 4.50 -8.02 9.80
C ALA A 48 5.75 -7.18 10.09
N ASP A 49 5.85 -5.97 9.50
CA ASP A 49 6.96 -5.03 9.67
C ASP A 49 6.74 -4.05 10.84
N ALA A 50 5.51 -3.93 11.34
CA ALA A 50 5.17 -2.99 12.40
C ALA A 50 5.74 -3.42 13.77
N PRO A 51 6.04 -2.46 14.68
CA PRO A 51 6.33 -2.75 16.09
C PRO A 51 5.20 -3.59 16.69
N ASP A 52 5.57 -4.61 17.48
CA ASP A 52 4.62 -5.55 18.11
C ASP A 52 3.66 -6.22 17.13
N ARG A 53 3.93 -6.12 15.80
CA ARG A 53 3.12 -6.70 14.70
C ARG A 53 1.66 -6.26 14.72
N GLN A 54 1.43 -5.01 15.09
CA GLN A 54 0.11 -4.43 15.19
C GLN A 54 0.08 -2.95 14.78
N LEU A 55 -1.04 -2.52 14.22
CA LEU A 55 -1.31 -1.13 13.82
C LEU A 55 -2.78 -0.80 14.05
N THR A 56 -3.09 0.48 14.24
CA THR A 56 -4.48 0.91 14.20
C THR A 56 -5.04 0.85 12.78
N MET A 57 -6.35 0.70 12.62
CA MET A 57 -7.03 0.74 11.31
C MET A 57 -6.71 2.04 10.55
N THR A 58 -6.56 3.16 11.25
CA THR A 58 -6.19 4.44 10.63
C THR A 58 -4.77 4.41 10.08
N ALA A 59 -3.80 3.94 10.87
CA ALA A 59 -2.41 3.82 10.44
C ALA A 59 -2.24 2.86 9.24
N LEU A 60 -3.01 1.76 9.21
CA LEU A 60 -3.06 0.86 8.07
C LEU A 60 -3.61 1.54 6.82
N ALA A 61 -4.72 2.31 6.93
CA ALA A 61 -5.32 3.01 5.80
C ALA A 61 -4.37 4.04 5.20
N ASP A 62 -3.71 4.81 6.03
CA ASP A 62 -2.73 5.82 5.59
C ASP A 62 -1.52 5.16 4.92
N GLY A 63 -1.14 4.00 5.40
CA GLY A 63 0.00 3.26 4.90
C GLY A 63 -0.18 2.64 3.51
N VAL A 64 -1.37 2.18 3.14
CA VAL A 64 -1.65 1.56 1.83
C VAL A 64 -2.38 2.49 0.86
N VAL A 65 -2.61 3.74 1.26
CA VAL A 65 -3.33 4.76 0.45
C VAL A 65 -4.69 4.24 -0.03
N TYR A 66 -5.44 3.60 0.86
CA TYR A 66 -6.73 3.00 0.55
C TYR A 66 -7.88 3.76 1.25
N SER A 67 -9.09 3.68 0.73
CA SER A 67 -10.23 4.30 1.40
C SER A 67 -10.55 3.56 2.71
N ARG A 68 -10.99 4.30 3.74
CA ARG A 68 -11.31 3.69 5.05
C ARG A 68 -12.38 2.59 4.96
N SER A 69 -13.42 2.79 4.14
CA SER A 69 -14.48 1.80 3.94
C SER A 69 -13.98 0.55 3.21
N GLY A 70 -13.18 0.73 2.15
CA GLY A 70 -12.56 -0.37 1.44
C GLY A 70 -11.59 -1.15 2.32
N LEU A 71 -10.79 -0.45 3.15
CA LEU A 71 -9.89 -1.09 4.10
C LEU A 71 -10.64 -1.92 5.14
N THR A 72 -11.73 -1.40 5.71
CA THR A 72 -12.56 -2.14 6.69
C THR A 72 -13.09 -3.44 6.09
N HIS A 73 -13.51 -3.41 4.83
CA HIS A 73 -13.93 -4.61 4.11
C HIS A 73 -12.78 -5.62 3.96
N GLN A 74 -11.62 -5.19 3.48
CA GLN A 74 -10.45 -6.06 3.29
C GLN A 74 -9.95 -6.64 4.62
N ALA A 75 -9.90 -5.84 5.68
CA ALA A 75 -9.55 -6.32 7.01
C ALA A 75 -10.56 -7.36 7.54
N GLY A 76 -11.86 -7.16 7.26
CA GLY A 76 -12.88 -8.16 7.59
C GLY A 76 -12.68 -9.50 6.89
N LEU A 77 -12.27 -9.50 5.62
CA LEU A 77 -11.94 -10.71 4.87
C LEU A 77 -10.71 -11.42 5.47
N LEU A 78 -9.65 -10.67 5.81
CA LEU A 78 -8.43 -11.21 6.43
C LEU A 78 -8.71 -11.79 7.82
N GLU A 79 -9.56 -11.14 8.62
CA GLU A 79 -9.96 -11.65 9.92
C GLU A 79 -10.78 -12.94 9.80
N LYS A 80 -11.73 -12.98 8.88
CA LYS A 80 -12.50 -14.19 8.57
C LYS A 80 -11.62 -15.37 8.12
N ALA A 81 -10.53 -15.07 7.42
CA ALA A 81 -9.51 -16.04 7.01
C ALA A 81 -8.54 -16.41 8.15
N GLY A 82 -8.66 -15.83 9.34
CA GLY A 82 -7.78 -16.09 10.48
C GLY A 82 -6.36 -15.52 10.37
N LEU A 83 -6.13 -14.59 9.42
CA LEU A 83 -4.80 -14.02 9.15
C LEU A 83 -4.49 -12.80 10.02
N ILE A 84 -5.50 -12.15 10.55
CA ILE A 84 -5.42 -11.05 11.51
C ILE A 84 -6.48 -11.20 12.61
N THR A 85 -6.32 -10.44 13.69
CA THR A 85 -7.35 -10.19 14.70
C THR A 85 -7.60 -8.70 14.82
N ARG A 86 -8.79 -8.30 15.24
CA ARG A 86 -9.15 -6.92 15.54
C ARG A 86 -9.70 -6.81 16.96
N ALA A 87 -9.26 -5.79 17.67
CA ALA A 87 -9.72 -5.50 19.03
C ALA A 87 -9.81 -3.97 19.24
N THR A 88 -10.54 -3.55 20.25
CA THR A 88 -10.51 -2.16 20.68
C THR A 88 -9.11 -1.85 21.24
N SER A 89 -8.53 -0.71 20.87
CA SER A 89 -7.24 -0.29 21.40
C SER A 89 -7.33 -0.06 22.92
N PRO A 90 -6.38 -0.57 23.71
CA PRO A 90 -6.35 -0.30 25.15
C PRO A 90 -6.11 1.19 25.47
N ASP A 91 -5.41 1.91 24.58
CA ASP A 91 -5.05 3.32 24.78
C ASP A 91 -6.12 4.29 24.27
N ASP A 92 -6.96 3.87 23.33
CA ASP A 92 -8.04 4.67 22.75
C ASP A 92 -9.23 3.77 22.37
N GLN A 93 -10.29 3.82 23.14
CA GLN A 93 -11.51 3.04 22.93
C GLN A 93 -12.22 3.33 21.58
N ARG A 94 -11.85 4.42 20.89
CA ARG A 94 -12.38 4.76 19.56
C ARG A 94 -11.55 4.16 18.42
N ALA A 95 -10.37 3.66 18.73
CA ALA A 95 -9.46 3.07 17.76
C ALA A 95 -9.58 1.53 17.75
N THR A 96 -9.58 0.96 16.55
CA THR A 96 -9.48 -0.49 16.35
C THR A 96 -8.02 -0.84 16.09
N LEU A 97 -7.46 -1.69 16.92
CA LEU A 97 -6.13 -2.27 16.77
C LEU A 97 -6.23 -3.55 15.96
N VAL A 98 -5.35 -3.70 14.99
CA VAL A 98 -5.23 -4.87 14.10
C VAL A 98 -3.91 -5.54 14.37
N THR A 99 -3.93 -6.83 14.64
CA THR A 99 -2.75 -7.64 14.91
C THR A 99 -2.67 -8.79 13.91
N ILE A 100 -1.49 -9.00 13.31
CA ILE A 100 -1.27 -10.15 12.44
C ILE A 100 -1.16 -11.44 13.27
N THR A 101 -1.78 -12.51 12.80
CA THR A 101 -1.67 -13.83 13.44
C THR A 101 -0.43 -14.58 12.96
N ARG A 102 -0.11 -15.71 13.59
CA ARG A 102 0.94 -16.61 13.11
C ARG A 102 0.65 -17.07 11.68
N ALA A 103 -0.59 -17.45 11.37
CA ALA A 103 -1.00 -17.83 10.03
C ALA A 103 -0.81 -16.69 9.02
N GLY A 104 -1.09 -15.44 9.42
CA GLY A 104 -0.81 -14.26 8.60
C GLY A 104 0.68 -14.08 8.30
N LEU A 105 1.55 -14.26 9.29
CA LEU A 105 3.01 -14.20 9.12
C LEU A 105 3.51 -15.28 8.17
N ASP A 106 3.03 -16.50 8.33
CA ASP A 106 3.42 -17.63 7.48
C ASP A 106 2.96 -17.39 6.02
N ARG A 107 1.79 -16.75 5.82
CA ARG A 107 1.28 -16.36 4.51
C ARG A 107 2.17 -15.29 3.86
N VAL A 108 2.58 -14.26 4.61
CA VAL A 108 3.53 -13.24 4.12
C VAL A 108 4.85 -13.90 3.74
N ALA A 109 5.41 -14.75 4.58
CA ALA A 109 6.68 -15.44 4.33
C ALA A 109 6.63 -16.29 3.05
N ALA A 110 5.51 -16.93 2.76
CA ALA A 110 5.33 -17.72 1.53
C ALA A 110 5.25 -16.87 0.25
N ILE A 111 4.65 -15.67 0.32
CA ILE A 111 4.46 -14.80 -0.84
C ILE A 111 5.70 -13.94 -1.12
N LEU A 112 6.38 -13.48 -0.07
CA LEU A 112 7.40 -12.44 -0.14
C LEU A 112 8.55 -12.73 -1.11
N PRO A 113 9.13 -13.94 -1.19
CA PRO A 113 10.24 -14.21 -2.11
C PRO A 113 9.87 -13.94 -3.57
N GLY A 114 8.78 -14.50 -4.05
CA GLY A 114 8.32 -14.28 -5.43
C GLY A 114 7.89 -12.84 -5.69
N HIS A 115 7.33 -12.14 -4.68
CA HIS A 115 7.04 -10.72 -4.79
C HIS A 115 8.32 -9.89 -4.98
N VAL A 116 9.37 -10.18 -4.20
CA VAL A 116 10.68 -9.51 -4.32
C VAL A 116 11.28 -9.75 -5.71
N ASP A 117 11.20 -10.98 -6.22
CA ASP A 117 11.72 -11.30 -7.55
C ASP A 117 11.02 -10.51 -8.65
N VAL A 118 9.67 -10.47 -8.66
CA VAL A 118 8.90 -9.68 -9.62
C VAL A 118 9.26 -8.19 -9.55
N VAL A 119 9.39 -7.63 -8.35
CA VAL A 119 9.74 -6.21 -8.19
C VAL A 119 11.18 -5.94 -8.65
N ARG A 120 12.11 -6.86 -8.37
CA ARG A 120 13.50 -6.76 -8.83
C ARG A 120 13.57 -6.77 -10.36
N ASP A 121 13.01 -7.80 -10.98
CA ASP A 121 13.09 -8.02 -12.42
C ASP A 121 12.45 -6.88 -13.22
N LEU A 122 11.28 -6.40 -12.78
CA LEU A 122 10.52 -5.41 -13.54
C LEU A 122 10.90 -3.96 -13.24
N LEU A 123 11.32 -3.65 -12.02
CA LEU A 123 11.58 -2.28 -11.62
C LEU A 123 13.07 -1.97 -11.45
N PHE A 124 13.85 -2.88 -10.84
CA PHE A 124 15.22 -2.57 -10.45
C PHE A 124 16.27 -3.02 -11.42
N ASP A 125 16.11 -4.16 -12.09
CA ASP A 125 17.14 -4.69 -13.02
C ASP A 125 17.47 -3.76 -14.20
N PRO A 126 16.53 -2.98 -14.77
CA PRO A 126 16.87 -2.02 -15.81
C PRO A 126 17.59 -0.76 -15.29
N LEU A 127 17.75 -0.59 -13.97
CA LEU A 127 18.31 0.61 -13.37
C LEU A 127 19.74 0.39 -12.88
N SER A 128 20.64 1.33 -13.22
CA SER A 128 21.93 1.41 -12.55
C SER A 128 21.78 1.89 -11.10
N LYS A 129 22.81 1.69 -10.27
CA LYS A 129 22.82 2.23 -8.90
C LYS A 129 22.61 3.75 -8.87
N LYS A 130 23.17 4.48 -9.83
CA LYS A 130 22.96 5.93 -9.94
C LYS A 130 21.50 6.28 -10.27
N ASP A 131 20.88 5.53 -11.19
CA ASP A 131 19.47 5.74 -11.53
C ASP A 131 18.55 5.47 -10.34
N LEU A 132 18.85 4.43 -9.55
CA LEU A 132 18.11 4.09 -8.35
C LEU A 132 18.18 5.21 -7.30
N ASP A 133 19.36 5.78 -7.06
CA ASP A 133 19.57 6.89 -6.13
C ASP A 133 18.77 8.14 -6.59
N VAL A 134 18.82 8.45 -7.89
CA VAL A 134 18.10 9.60 -8.49
C VAL A 134 16.59 9.38 -8.40
N LEU A 135 16.10 8.21 -8.82
CA LEU A 135 14.68 7.87 -8.79
C LEU A 135 14.14 7.92 -7.36
N GLY A 136 14.85 7.32 -6.40
CA GLY A 136 14.48 7.33 -4.99
C GLY A 136 14.36 8.75 -4.44
N GLY A 137 15.31 9.63 -4.76
CA GLY A 137 15.27 11.04 -4.36
C GLY A 137 14.10 11.80 -4.99
N ILE A 138 13.82 11.59 -6.28
CA ILE A 138 12.70 12.23 -6.98
C ILE A 138 11.36 11.75 -6.38
N MET A 139 11.16 10.45 -6.29
CA MET A 139 9.92 9.86 -5.79
C MET A 139 9.68 10.19 -4.32
N GLY A 140 10.74 10.31 -3.52
CA GLY A 140 10.66 10.79 -2.14
C GLY A 140 10.02 12.19 -2.06
N ARG A 141 10.54 13.15 -2.84
CA ARG A 141 10.00 14.52 -2.88
C ARG A 141 8.54 14.57 -3.37
N VAL A 142 8.22 13.81 -4.42
CA VAL A 142 6.85 13.73 -4.97
C VAL A 142 5.88 13.16 -3.92
N ARG A 143 6.25 12.06 -3.28
CA ARG A 143 5.45 11.44 -2.21
C ARG A 143 5.21 12.42 -1.06
N ASP A 144 6.24 13.10 -0.59
CA ASP A 144 6.15 13.99 0.56
C ASP A 144 5.28 15.21 0.22
N HIS A 145 5.38 15.75 -1.00
CA HIS A 145 4.50 16.80 -1.50
C HIS A 145 3.03 16.33 -1.53
N MET A 146 2.76 15.12 -2.05
CA MET A 146 1.40 14.58 -2.10
C MET A 146 0.81 14.36 -0.69
N ARG A 147 1.64 13.89 0.26
CA ARG A 147 1.21 13.67 1.65
C ARG A 147 0.96 14.97 2.43
N ALA A 148 1.62 16.05 2.08
CA ALA A 148 1.37 17.37 2.67
C ALA A 148 0.01 17.97 2.24
N GLN A 149 -0.66 17.42 1.22
CA GLN A 149 -2.01 17.83 0.84
C GLN A 149 -3.02 17.36 1.90
N PRO A 150 -4.10 18.14 2.15
CA PRO A 150 -5.10 17.76 3.15
C PRO A 150 -5.70 16.37 2.84
N PRO A 151 -5.94 15.55 3.87
CA PRO A 151 -6.45 14.20 3.69
C PRO A 151 -7.79 14.22 2.94
N ARG A 152 -7.97 13.27 2.03
CA ARG A 152 -9.16 13.11 1.17
C ARG A 152 -10.50 13.07 1.95
N SER A 153 -10.46 12.78 3.25
CA SER A 153 -11.62 12.71 4.14
C SER A 153 -12.19 14.07 4.56
N VAL A 154 -11.52 15.19 4.27
CA VAL A 154 -11.95 16.54 4.69
C VAL A 154 -12.82 17.25 3.65
N SER A 155 -12.87 16.77 2.41
CA SER A 155 -13.53 17.49 1.30
C SER A 155 -15.06 17.36 1.24
N THR A 156 -15.72 16.55 2.08
CA THR A 156 -17.16 16.27 1.98
C THR A 156 -18.04 17.04 2.99
N ARG A 157 -17.51 17.99 3.76
CA ARG A 157 -18.30 18.74 4.77
C ARG A 157 -18.34 20.24 4.59
N LYS A 158 -18.41 20.74 3.35
CA LYS A 158 -18.78 22.14 3.07
C LYS A 158 -19.67 22.21 1.85
N ARG A 159 -21.00 22.12 2.07
CA ARG A 159 -22.08 22.87 1.46
C ARG A 159 -23.45 22.27 1.78
N ARG A 160 -24.02 22.67 2.91
CA ARG A 160 -25.45 22.93 3.07
C ARG A 160 -25.58 23.96 4.18
N ALA A 161 -25.66 25.20 3.80
CA ALA A 161 -26.34 26.28 4.45
C ALA A 161 -27.02 27.09 3.34
#